data_2261b530abc117e01fd320d4a48f7338
#
_entry.id   2261b530abc117e01fd320d4a48f7338
#
_cell.length_a   1.000
_cell.length_b   1.000
_cell.length_c   1.000
_cell.angle_alpha   90.00
_cell.angle_beta   90.00
_cell.angle_gamma   90.00
#
_symmetry.space_group_name_H-M   'P 1'
#
loop_
_entity.id
_entity.type
_entity.pdbx_description
1 polymer ?
#
loop_
_entity_poly.entity_id
_entity_poly.type
_entity_poly.pdbx_seq_one_letter_code
_entity_poly.pdbx_strand_id
1 'polypeptide(L)'
;WMSFRKCCFVTLEIFSLKNGSHIVVLLNMSVIFQSCFGGVHLDTKHFITCIAALVSCRIGYVLCRNHRWIQTKKKFLWAGIGILLVVILLFTGDRSMWIDLGFMSIQPSEFIKPLLVLACATSIAEQMNKHEVHGLNIVYDNVIIFGIVAFVIVFQWWCRDLGSIPTFAAIYASCFFLRICYPKAKFSRKTLIIAGSVVGVLGIVAIILAPAYVKDRIFADIWSDPDANGYQQTKALIAIAEGGWLGKGPGKGFLHEVFAYESDIVFATISEEWGLLFAIMTVIVLILMIAMPLVNPPRSYYHGTMCAGVCAAFTMQMALNIFGSCNMIPFTGVPIPFISSGGSSLMVSGLMAGMLIACQSPVFVQTNKPKKKKPVQPVNYPQQQYIPRRESY
;
A
#
# COMPACT_ATOMS: atom_id res chain seq x y z
N TRP A 1 -12.55 -24.44 19.11
CA TRP A 1 -12.71 -23.49 20.22
C TRP A 1 -11.45 -22.67 20.47
N MET A 2 -10.29 -23.29 20.52
CA MET A 2 -9.01 -22.58 20.72
C MET A 2 -8.66 -21.64 19.56
N SER A 3 -8.98 -22.00 18.34
CA SER A 3 -8.77 -21.16 17.14
C SER A 3 -9.68 -19.93 17.13
N PHE A 4 -10.96 -20.09 17.47
CA PHE A 4 -11.93 -19.00 17.58
C PHE A 4 -11.55 -17.99 18.67
N ARG A 5 -11.09 -18.45 19.82
CA ARG A 5 -10.61 -17.60 20.92
C ARG A 5 -9.38 -16.76 20.53
N LYS A 6 -8.44 -17.34 19.76
CA LYS A 6 -7.29 -16.61 19.22
C LYS A 6 -7.72 -15.56 18.20
N CYS A 7 -8.69 -15.89 17.34
CA CYS A 7 -9.21 -14.95 16.34
C CYS A 7 -9.92 -13.76 16.99
N CYS A 8 -10.79 -14.00 17.98
CA CYS A 8 -11.43 -12.94 18.76
C CYS A 8 -10.41 -12.06 19.50
N PHE A 9 -9.35 -12.67 20.05
CA PHE A 9 -8.30 -11.91 20.74
C PHE A 9 -7.53 -11.00 19.78
N VAL A 10 -7.16 -11.49 18.58
CA VAL A 10 -6.50 -10.68 17.53
C VAL A 10 -7.39 -9.54 17.08
N THR A 11 -8.68 -9.80 16.86
CA THR A 11 -9.65 -8.77 16.47
C THR A 11 -9.77 -7.68 17.53
N LEU A 12 -9.90 -8.05 18.81
CA LEU A 12 -9.99 -7.09 19.92
C LEU A 12 -8.69 -6.29 20.08
N GLU A 13 -7.54 -6.92 19.90
CA GLU A 13 -6.25 -6.25 19.96
C GLU A 13 -6.10 -5.23 18.81
N ILE A 14 -6.49 -5.59 17.58
CA ILE A 14 -6.47 -4.68 16.44
C ILE A 14 -7.47 -3.54 16.66
N PHE A 15 -8.67 -3.82 17.17
CA PHE A 15 -9.68 -2.80 17.44
C PHE A 15 -9.20 -1.74 18.43
N SER A 16 -8.40 -2.11 19.42
CA SER A 16 -7.81 -1.17 20.39
C SER A 16 -6.69 -0.30 19.84
N LEU A 17 -6.15 -0.62 18.65
CA LEU A 17 -5.11 0.17 17.99
C LEU A 17 -5.72 1.35 17.24
N LYS A 18 -4.92 2.41 17.05
CA LYS A 18 -5.29 3.52 16.16
C LYS A 18 -5.53 2.96 14.75
N ASN A 19 -6.61 3.35 14.09
CA ASN A 19 -7.10 2.81 12.82
C ASN A 19 -7.61 1.36 12.83
N GLY A 20 -7.41 0.61 13.88
CA GLY A 20 -7.86 -0.79 13.94
C GLY A 20 -9.36 -0.91 13.81
N SER A 21 -10.12 0.01 14.39
CA SER A 21 -11.59 0.06 14.29
C SER A 21 -12.08 0.19 12.84
N HIS A 22 -11.45 1.05 12.02
CA HIS A 22 -11.84 1.22 10.61
C HIS A 22 -11.63 -0.06 9.80
N ILE A 23 -10.53 -0.78 10.04
CA ILE A 23 -10.23 -2.05 9.36
C ILE A 23 -11.26 -3.10 9.73
N VAL A 24 -11.59 -3.22 11.01
CA VAL A 24 -12.60 -4.18 11.48
C VAL A 24 -13.97 -3.84 10.91
N VAL A 25 -14.36 -2.57 10.87
CA VAL A 25 -15.62 -2.13 10.26
C VAL A 25 -15.65 -2.48 8.77
N LEU A 26 -14.61 -2.14 8.00
CA LEU A 26 -14.53 -2.45 6.57
C LEU A 26 -14.61 -3.94 6.28
N LEU A 27 -13.91 -4.77 7.05
CA LEU A 27 -13.98 -6.23 6.86
C LEU A 27 -15.36 -6.81 7.23
N ASN A 28 -16.03 -6.29 8.27
CA ASN A 28 -17.39 -6.69 8.57
C ASN A 28 -18.37 -6.27 7.48
N MET A 29 -18.28 -5.04 6.98
CA MET A 29 -19.07 -4.59 5.83
C MET A 29 -18.83 -5.47 4.61
N SER A 30 -17.57 -5.81 4.33
CA SER A 30 -17.23 -6.71 3.23
C SER A 30 -17.88 -8.08 3.37
N VAL A 31 -17.80 -8.72 4.54
CA VAL A 31 -18.49 -10.02 4.79
C VAL A 31 -19.98 -9.92 4.56
N ILE A 32 -20.63 -8.85 5.05
CA ILE A 32 -22.07 -8.65 4.88
C ILE A 32 -22.40 -8.47 3.41
N PHE A 33 -21.70 -7.59 2.68
CA PHE A 33 -21.96 -7.35 1.27
C PHE A 33 -21.74 -8.59 0.42
N GLN A 34 -20.60 -9.24 0.54
CA GLN A 34 -20.26 -10.44 -0.23
C GLN A 34 -21.22 -11.62 0.05
N SER A 35 -21.74 -11.72 1.27
CA SER A 35 -22.71 -12.75 1.62
C SER A 35 -24.11 -12.48 1.08
N CYS A 36 -24.36 -11.29 0.54
CA CYS A 36 -25.66 -10.90 -0.01
C CYS A 36 -25.68 -10.91 -1.53
N PHE A 37 -24.56 -10.77 -2.20
CA PHE A 37 -24.50 -10.67 -3.66
C PHE A 37 -25.02 -11.93 -4.35
N GLY A 38 -25.97 -11.71 -5.29
CA GLY A 38 -26.59 -12.81 -6.04
C GLY A 38 -27.47 -13.76 -5.23
N GLY A 39 -27.77 -13.43 -3.99
CA GLY A 39 -28.58 -14.23 -3.06
C GLY A 39 -27.97 -14.28 -1.67
N VAL A 40 -28.80 -14.34 -0.65
CA VAL A 40 -28.33 -14.32 0.75
C VAL A 40 -27.74 -15.68 1.13
N HIS A 41 -26.42 -15.76 1.17
CA HIS A 41 -25.68 -16.96 1.61
C HIS A 41 -24.32 -16.55 2.23
N LEU A 42 -23.80 -17.37 3.15
CA LEU A 42 -22.50 -17.10 3.73
C LEU A 42 -21.39 -17.55 2.78
N ASP A 43 -20.63 -16.61 2.23
CA ASP A 43 -19.40 -16.91 1.50
C ASP A 43 -18.27 -17.28 2.49
N THR A 44 -18.13 -18.58 2.73
CA THR A 44 -17.13 -19.12 3.66
C THR A 44 -15.69 -18.87 3.20
N LYS A 45 -15.44 -18.82 1.88
CA LYS A 45 -14.10 -18.52 1.34
C LYS A 45 -13.73 -17.08 1.64
N HIS A 46 -14.64 -16.14 1.36
CA HIS A 46 -14.40 -14.73 1.67
C HIS A 46 -14.23 -14.49 3.16
N PHE A 47 -15.05 -15.13 4.01
CA PHE A 47 -14.91 -15.04 5.47
C PHE A 47 -13.54 -15.51 5.96
N ILE A 48 -13.02 -16.63 5.45
CA ILE A 48 -11.68 -17.13 5.78
C ILE A 48 -10.60 -16.15 5.33
N THR A 49 -10.73 -15.55 4.15
CA THR A 49 -9.76 -14.53 3.65
C THR A 49 -9.80 -13.24 4.47
N CYS A 50 -10.95 -12.83 5.01
CA CYS A 50 -11.05 -11.71 5.96
C CYS A 50 -10.29 -12.01 7.27
N ILE A 51 -10.39 -13.23 7.80
CA ILE A 51 -9.60 -13.67 8.97
C ILE A 51 -8.10 -13.63 8.63
N ALA A 52 -7.70 -14.14 7.47
CA ALA A 52 -6.32 -14.09 7.01
C ALA A 52 -5.80 -12.66 6.87
N ALA A 53 -6.64 -11.71 6.42
CA ALA A 53 -6.31 -10.30 6.35
C ALA A 53 -6.07 -9.68 7.74
N LEU A 54 -6.87 -10.04 8.77
CA LEU A 54 -6.63 -9.61 10.15
C LEU A 54 -5.30 -10.14 10.71
N VAL A 55 -5.00 -11.41 10.44
CA VAL A 55 -3.71 -12.01 10.82
C VAL A 55 -2.56 -11.30 10.11
N SER A 56 -2.68 -11.05 8.81
CA SER A 56 -1.70 -10.31 8.00
C SER A 56 -1.51 -8.88 8.51
N CYS A 57 -2.59 -8.22 8.95
CA CYS A 57 -2.54 -6.90 9.58
C CYS A 57 -1.70 -6.94 10.86
N ARG A 58 -1.92 -7.94 11.70
CA ARG A 58 -1.11 -8.12 12.92
C ARG A 58 0.36 -8.37 12.61
N ILE A 59 0.65 -9.17 11.60
CA ILE A 59 2.02 -9.43 11.13
C ILE A 59 2.65 -8.12 10.65
N GLY A 60 1.99 -7.36 9.79
CA GLY A 60 2.47 -6.07 9.28
C GLY A 60 2.79 -5.08 10.41
N TYR A 61 1.88 -4.99 11.41
CA TYR A 61 2.09 -4.14 12.58
C TYR A 61 3.33 -4.53 13.38
N VAL A 62 3.47 -5.82 13.74
CA VAL A 62 4.59 -6.31 14.55
C VAL A 62 5.92 -6.14 13.85
N LEU A 63 5.98 -6.51 12.55
CA LEU A 63 7.21 -6.43 11.77
C LEU A 63 7.66 -4.98 11.55
N CYS A 64 6.74 -4.09 11.20
CA CYS A 64 7.07 -2.73 10.76
C CYS A 64 7.21 -1.73 11.89
N ARG A 65 6.76 -2.06 13.10
CA ARG A 65 6.85 -1.20 14.28
C ARG A 65 8.29 -0.85 14.65
N ASN A 66 9.22 -1.79 14.45
CA ASN A 66 10.62 -1.63 14.84
C ASN A 66 11.52 -1.36 13.62
N HIS A 67 11.78 -0.08 13.33
CA HIS A 67 12.64 0.35 12.25
C HIS A 67 14.05 -0.29 12.29
N ARG A 68 14.67 -0.39 13.47
CA ARG A 68 16.01 -0.98 13.61
C ARG A 68 16.03 -2.45 13.22
N TRP A 69 14.99 -3.19 13.55
CA TRP A 69 14.88 -4.60 13.19
C TRP A 69 14.79 -4.79 11.68
N ILE A 70 13.97 -3.98 10.98
CA ILE A 70 13.87 -4.02 9.52
C ILE A 70 15.20 -3.66 8.86
N GLN A 71 15.92 -2.65 9.36
CA GLN A 71 17.24 -2.29 8.82
C GLN A 71 18.27 -3.42 8.95
N THR A 72 18.31 -4.12 10.09
CA THR A 72 19.20 -5.26 10.26
C THR A 72 18.86 -6.42 9.32
N LYS A 73 17.61 -6.53 8.90
CA LYS A 73 17.07 -7.56 8.02
C LYS A 73 16.91 -7.13 6.56
N LYS A 74 17.45 -5.97 6.17
CA LYS A 74 17.34 -5.41 4.82
C LYS A 74 17.72 -6.39 3.71
N LYS A 75 18.71 -7.25 3.94
CA LYS A 75 19.13 -8.30 2.97
C LYS A 75 17.97 -9.27 2.67
N PHE A 76 17.18 -9.65 3.67
CA PHE A 76 16.01 -10.52 3.47
C PHE A 76 14.87 -9.82 2.73
N LEU A 77 14.72 -8.50 2.91
CA LEU A 77 13.77 -7.70 2.14
C LEU A 77 14.10 -7.75 0.64
N TRP A 78 15.35 -7.50 0.28
CA TRP A 78 15.82 -7.57 -1.10
C TRP A 78 15.74 -8.98 -1.67
N ALA A 79 16.09 -10.00 -0.88
CA ALA A 79 15.93 -11.39 -1.27
C ALA A 79 14.46 -11.75 -1.53
N GLY A 80 13.53 -11.30 -0.68
CA GLY A 80 12.09 -11.50 -0.85
C GLY A 80 11.56 -10.88 -2.14
N ILE A 81 11.96 -9.65 -2.46
CA ILE A 81 11.63 -9.00 -3.73
C ILE A 81 12.20 -9.82 -4.90
N GLY A 82 13.47 -10.20 -4.84
CA GLY A 82 14.12 -11.00 -5.87
C GLY A 82 13.42 -12.33 -6.11
N ILE A 83 13.06 -13.05 -5.06
CA ILE A 83 12.30 -14.32 -5.16
C ILE A 83 10.94 -14.09 -5.83
N LEU A 84 10.19 -13.06 -5.44
CA LEU A 84 8.90 -12.76 -6.06
C LEU A 84 9.04 -12.40 -7.54
N LEU A 85 10.08 -11.65 -7.92
CA LEU A 85 10.35 -11.35 -9.33
C LEU A 85 10.67 -12.63 -10.13
N VAL A 86 11.45 -13.54 -9.55
CA VAL A 86 11.74 -14.86 -10.17
C VAL A 86 10.46 -15.69 -10.27
N VAL A 87 9.64 -15.74 -9.22
CA VAL A 87 8.34 -16.45 -9.25
C VAL A 87 7.45 -15.89 -10.36
N ILE A 88 7.34 -14.58 -10.47
CA ILE A 88 6.59 -13.94 -11.55
C ILE A 88 7.12 -14.42 -12.92
N LEU A 89 8.43 -14.40 -13.16
CA LEU A 89 9.04 -14.83 -14.42
C LEU A 89 8.79 -16.30 -14.75
N LEU A 90 8.82 -17.17 -13.74
CA LEU A 90 8.66 -18.62 -13.93
C LEU A 90 7.21 -19.06 -14.20
N PHE A 91 6.24 -18.37 -13.58
CA PHE A 91 4.84 -18.78 -13.62
C PHE A 91 3.97 -18.05 -14.66
N THR A 92 4.56 -17.14 -15.45
CA THR A 92 3.84 -16.37 -16.47
C THR A 92 3.90 -16.94 -17.87
N GLY A 93 4.11 -18.24 -18.03
CA GLY A 93 4.18 -18.89 -19.35
C GLY A 93 3.01 -18.56 -20.28
N ASP A 94 1.80 -18.45 -19.76
CA ASP A 94 0.56 -18.16 -20.49
C ASP A 94 0.11 -16.68 -20.40
N ARG A 95 1.02 -15.76 -20.08
CA ARG A 95 0.72 -14.33 -19.85
C ARG A 95 -0.30 -14.08 -18.72
N SER A 96 -0.50 -15.04 -17.83
CA SER A 96 -1.35 -14.90 -16.65
C SER A 96 -0.51 -14.47 -15.46
N MET A 97 -0.95 -13.43 -14.73
CA MET A 97 -0.34 -12.98 -13.47
C MET A 97 -0.84 -13.78 -12.26
N TRP A 98 -1.80 -14.68 -12.48
CA TRP A 98 -2.47 -15.44 -11.43
C TRP A 98 -1.94 -16.86 -11.34
N ILE A 99 -1.59 -17.29 -10.13
CA ILE A 99 -1.25 -18.66 -9.80
C ILE A 99 -2.45 -19.26 -9.08
N ASP A 100 -3.08 -20.24 -9.70
CA ASP A 100 -4.20 -20.94 -9.08
C ASP A 100 -3.68 -22.11 -8.23
N LEU A 101 -3.99 -22.07 -6.94
CA LEU A 101 -3.65 -23.12 -5.97
C LEU A 101 -4.84 -24.07 -5.73
N GLY A 102 -5.91 -23.97 -6.52
CA GLY A 102 -7.13 -24.77 -6.40
C GLY A 102 -8.10 -24.26 -5.34
N PHE A 103 -7.63 -23.89 -4.15
CA PHE A 103 -8.48 -23.31 -3.10
C PHE A 103 -8.48 -21.77 -3.09
N MET A 104 -7.45 -21.13 -3.67
CA MET A 104 -7.39 -19.68 -3.87
C MET A 104 -6.42 -19.34 -5.00
N SER A 105 -6.69 -18.26 -5.71
CA SER A 105 -5.78 -17.68 -6.71
C SER A 105 -4.91 -16.63 -6.06
N ILE A 106 -3.60 -16.69 -6.32
CA ILE A 106 -2.60 -15.76 -5.79
C ILE A 106 -1.98 -14.97 -6.93
N GLN A 107 -1.92 -13.66 -6.78
CA GLN A 107 -1.17 -12.77 -7.68
C GLN A 107 0.14 -12.36 -6.98
N PRO A 108 1.31 -12.88 -7.40
CA PRO A 108 2.57 -12.58 -6.72
C PRO A 108 2.94 -11.10 -6.73
N SER A 109 2.54 -10.35 -7.77
CA SER A 109 2.77 -8.90 -7.84
C SER A 109 2.11 -8.13 -6.69
N GLU A 110 1.00 -8.61 -6.13
CA GLU A 110 0.37 -7.98 -4.97
C GLU A 110 1.34 -7.91 -3.78
N PHE A 111 2.09 -8.97 -3.52
CA PHE A 111 3.05 -9.02 -2.41
C PHE A 111 4.29 -8.14 -2.63
N ILE A 112 4.57 -7.72 -3.87
CA ILE A 112 5.64 -6.76 -4.14
C ILE A 112 5.27 -5.37 -3.60
N LYS A 113 4.00 -4.97 -3.57
CA LYS A 113 3.56 -3.63 -3.09
C LYS A 113 4.06 -3.31 -1.68
N PRO A 114 3.76 -4.13 -0.63
CA PRO A 114 4.27 -3.85 0.72
C PRO A 114 5.80 -3.92 0.83
N LEU A 115 6.45 -4.83 0.10
CA LEU A 115 7.91 -4.91 0.08
C LEU A 115 8.54 -3.69 -0.60
N LEU A 116 7.94 -3.17 -1.67
CA LEU A 116 8.36 -1.93 -2.33
C LEU A 116 8.25 -0.73 -1.37
N VAL A 117 7.13 -0.62 -0.66
CA VAL A 117 6.95 0.42 0.37
C VAL A 117 8.05 0.34 1.43
N LEU A 118 8.37 -0.86 1.92
CA LEU A 118 9.45 -1.07 2.89
C LEU A 118 10.83 -0.74 2.31
N ALA A 119 11.09 -1.11 1.06
CA ALA A 119 12.34 -0.80 0.38
C ALA A 119 12.52 0.72 0.24
N CYS A 120 11.47 1.45 -0.16
CA CYS A 120 11.48 2.91 -0.20
C CYS A 120 11.73 3.52 1.20
N ALA A 121 11.04 3.01 2.23
CA ALA A 121 11.14 3.53 3.59
C ALA A 121 12.55 3.31 4.18
N THR A 122 13.14 2.14 3.99
CA THR A 122 14.50 1.83 4.46
C THR A 122 15.57 2.62 3.71
N SER A 123 15.42 2.81 2.40
CA SER A 123 16.34 3.61 1.57
C SER A 123 16.39 5.07 2.01
N ILE A 124 15.27 5.66 2.43
CA ILE A 124 15.23 7.03 2.93
C ILE A 124 15.92 7.16 4.29
N ALA A 125 15.76 6.18 5.17
CA ALA A 125 16.39 6.20 6.48
C ALA A 125 17.93 6.12 6.41
N GLU A 126 18.44 5.45 5.38
CA GLU A 126 19.89 5.26 5.17
C GLU A 126 20.56 6.37 4.36
N GLN A 127 20.07 7.56 4.29
CA GLN A 127 20.54 8.75 3.51
C GLN A 127 22.05 8.92 3.26
N MET A 128 22.87 7.95 3.64
CA MET A 128 24.32 8.06 3.77
C MET A 128 25.09 7.79 2.47
N ASN A 129 24.50 7.15 1.47
CA ASN A 129 25.22 6.73 0.26
C ASN A 129 24.84 7.59 -0.94
N LYS A 130 25.11 8.90 -0.84
CA LYS A 130 25.00 9.81 -1.98
C LYS A 130 26.35 9.85 -2.70
N HIS A 131 26.34 9.52 -3.98
CA HIS A 131 27.46 9.75 -4.86
C HIS A 131 27.13 10.91 -5.80
N GLU A 132 28.00 11.90 -5.84
CA GLU A 132 27.87 13.02 -6.75
C GLU A 132 28.64 12.68 -8.02
N VAL A 133 27.94 12.53 -9.14
CA VAL A 133 28.53 12.26 -10.46
C VAL A 133 28.07 13.36 -11.40
N HIS A 134 29.00 14.13 -11.93
CA HIS A 134 28.73 15.26 -12.85
C HIS A 134 27.69 16.26 -12.33
N GLY A 135 27.68 16.54 -11.03
CA GLY A 135 26.72 17.42 -10.38
C GLY A 135 25.32 16.81 -10.14
N LEU A 136 25.17 15.51 -10.36
CA LEU A 136 23.98 14.73 -10.05
C LEU A 136 24.15 13.96 -8.75
N ASN A 137 23.20 14.08 -7.85
CA ASN A 137 23.17 13.28 -6.63
C ASN A 137 22.51 11.93 -6.90
N ILE A 138 23.30 10.88 -7.07
CA ILE A 138 22.83 9.51 -7.29
C ILE A 138 22.83 8.77 -5.97
N VAL A 139 21.72 8.09 -5.69
CA VAL A 139 21.56 7.20 -4.55
C VAL A 139 21.30 5.81 -5.10
N TYR A 140 22.25 4.90 -4.94
CA TYR A 140 22.17 3.55 -5.54
C TYR A 140 20.90 2.80 -5.19
N ASP A 141 20.48 2.82 -3.93
CA ASP A 141 19.24 2.17 -3.52
C ASP A 141 18.01 2.69 -4.30
N ASN A 142 18.00 3.99 -4.61
CA ASN A 142 16.90 4.60 -5.35
C ASN A 142 16.91 4.17 -6.82
N VAL A 143 18.10 3.99 -7.41
CA VAL A 143 18.24 3.47 -8.78
C VAL A 143 17.75 2.02 -8.84
N ILE A 144 18.11 1.20 -7.85
CA ILE A 144 17.64 -0.20 -7.75
C ILE A 144 16.13 -0.25 -7.60
N ILE A 145 15.54 0.57 -6.71
CA ILE A 145 14.08 0.63 -6.52
C ILE A 145 13.38 1.06 -7.81
N PHE A 146 13.92 2.09 -8.48
CA PHE A 146 13.38 2.52 -9.78
C PHE A 146 13.46 1.39 -10.81
N GLY A 147 14.57 0.67 -10.88
CA GLY A 147 14.73 -0.50 -11.75
C GLY A 147 13.71 -1.60 -11.47
N ILE A 148 13.43 -1.89 -10.20
CA ILE A 148 12.39 -2.86 -9.80
C ILE A 148 11.00 -2.39 -10.24
N VAL A 149 10.67 -1.13 -9.99
CA VAL A 149 9.36 -0.56 -10.39
C VAL A 149 9.21 -0.58 -11.90
N ALA A 150 10.26 -0.17 -12.65
CA ALA A 150 10.25 -0.21 -14.11
C ALA A 150 10.08 -1.65 -14.63
N PHE A 151 10.80 -2.62 -14.04
CA PHE A 151 10.66 -4.03 -14.38
C PHE A 151 9.23 -4.53 -14.15
N VAL A 152 8.65 -4.27 -12.97
CA VAL A 152 7.29 -4.68 -12.64
C VAL A 152 6.27 -4.06 -13.60
N ILE A 153 6.41 -2.77 -13.94
CA ILE A 153 5.53 -2.07 -14.88
C ILE A 153 5.63 -2.68 -16.28
N VAL A 154 6.84 -2.90 -16.80
CA VAL A 154 7.05 -3.51 -18.12
C VAL A 154 6.48 -4.92 -18.15
N PHE A 155 6.67 -5.66 -17.07
CA PHE A 155 6.17 -7.02 -16.96
C PHE A 155 4.63 -7.09 -16.89
N GLN A 156 3.98 -6.21 -16.12
CA GLN A 156 2.52 -6.08 -16.09
C GLN A 156 1.96 -5.68 -17.45
N TRP A 157 2.66 -4.78 -18.14
CA TRP A 157 2.32 -4.43 -19.53
C TRP A 157 2.37 -5.66 -20.44
N TRP A 158 3.42 -6.46 -20.33
CA TRP A 158 3.56 -7.70 -21.11
C TRP A 158 2.43 -8.69 -20.83
N CYS A 159 2.05 -8.84 -19.58
CA CYS A 159 0.95 -9.71 -19.15
C CYS A 159 -0.45 -9.11 -19.39
N ARG A 160 -0.55 -7.92 -19.97
CA ARG A 160 -1.81 -7.16 -20.19
C ARG A 160 -2.56 -6.80 -18.91
N ASP A 161 -1.89 -6.83 -17.76
CA ASP A 161 -2.42 -6.36 -16.47
C ASP A 161 -2.11 -4.86 -16.29
N LEU A 162 -2.92 -4.02 -16.93
CA LEU A 162 -2.74 -2.56 -16.88
C LEU A 162 -3.22 -1.97 -15.55
N GLY A 163 -4.07 -2.68 -14.82
CA GLY A 163 -4.73 -2.19 -13.62
C GLY A 163 -3.77 -1.88 -12.47
N SER A 164 -2.79 -2.73 -12.25
CA SER A 164 -1.85 -2.57 -11.14
C SER A 164 -0.77 -1.51 -11.40
N ILE A 165 -0.50 -1.15 -12.66
CA ILE A 165 0.56 -0.18 -13.04
C ILE A 165 0.44 1.16 -12.31
N PRO A 166 -0.74 1.84 -12.31
CA PRO A 166 -0.90 3.10 -11.60
C PRO A 166 -0.63 3.00 -10.10
N THR A 167 -0.95 1.86 -9.49
CA THR A 167 -0.72 1.64 -8.06
C THR A 167 0.77 1.59 -7.73
N PHE A 168 1.59 0.87 -8.51
CA PHE A 168 3.05 0.85 -8.33
C PHE A 168 3.68 2.22 -8.58
N ALA A 169 3.23 2.92 -9.61
CA ALA A 169 3.67 4.28 -9.91
C ALA A 169 3.33 5.24 -8.76
N ALA A 170 2.12 5.17 -8.19
CA ALA A 170 1.70 6.01 -7.07
C ALA A 170 2.51 5.74 -5.80
N ILE A 171 2.78 4.47 -5.46
CA ILE A 171 3.63 4.09 -4.33
C ILE A 171 5.02 4.73 -4.48
N TYR A 172 5.67 4.52 -5.63
CA TYR A 172 7.00 5.04 -5.85
C TYR A 172 7.03 6.57 -5.87
N ALA A 173 6.09 7.20 -6.58
CA ALA A 173 6.01 8.66 -6.69
C ALA A 173 5.80 9.33 -5.33
N SER A 174 4.88 8.82 -4.49
CA SER A 174 4.63 9.37 -3.15
C SER A 174 5.84 9.24 -2.22
N CYS A 175 6.50 8.07 -2.22
CA CYS A 175 7.71 7.85 -1.44
C CYS A 175 8.86 8.75 -1.91
N PHE A 176 9.03 8.90 -3.22
CA PHE A 176 10.06 9.75 -3.82
C PHE A 176 9.81 11.23 -3.56
N PHE A 177 8.55 11.67 -3.68
CA PHE A 177 8.15 13.05 -3.37
C PHE A 177 8.47 13.42 -1.92
N LEU A 178 8.09 12.57 -0.96
CA LEU A 178 8.45 12.78 0.44
C LEU A 178 9.96 12.85 0.65
N ARG A 179 10.73 12.02 -0.04
CA ARG A 179 12.18 12.06 0.02
C ARG A 179 12.75 13.41 -0.43
N ILE A 180 12.18 14.01 -1.47
CA ILE A 180 12.58 15.35 -1.94
C ILE A 180 12.27 16.41 -0.87
N CYS A 181 11.13 16.28 -0.20
CA CYS A 181 10.69 17.23 0.83
C CYS A 181 11.53 17.16 2.11
N TYR A 182 12.27 16.09 2.36
CA TYR A 182 13.07 15.99 3.59
C TYR A 182 14.30 16.93 3.57
N PRO A 183 14.53 17.74 4.62
CA PRO A 183 15.57 18.76 4.64
C PRO A 183 16.99 18.23 4.41
N LYS A 184 17.24 16.98 4.79
CA LYS A 184 18.53 16.31 4.63
C LYS A 184 18.75 15.72 3.24
N ALA A 185 17.72 15.65 2.41
CA ALA A 185 17.75 15.05 1.07
C ALA A 185 18.06 16.08 -0.01
N LYS A 186 19.07 16.91 0.16
CA LYS A 186 19.41 17.95 -0.83
C LYS A 186 19.69 17.32 -2.20
N PHE A 187 18.66 17.26 -3.04
CA PHE A 187 18.81 16.97 -4.45
C PHE A 187 19.17 18.26 -5.20
N SER A 188 20.09 18.16 -6.16
CA SER A 188 20.34 19.31 -7.02
C SER A 188 19.12 19.58 -7.90
N ARG A 189 18.85 20.84 -8.22
CA ARG A 189 17.76 21.23 -9.11
C ARG A 189 17.88 20.53 -10.47
N LYS A 190 19.11 20.32 -10.96
CA LYS A 190 19.39 19.56 -12.19
C LYS A 190 18.91 18.11 -12.10
N THR A 191 19.19 17.40 -11.00
CA THR A 191 18.75 16.01 -10.78
C THR A 191 17.22 15.90 -10.84
N LEU A 192 16.49 16.83 -10.22
CA LEU A 192 15.04 16.83 -10.21
C LEU A 192 14.45 17.07 -11.60
N ILE A 193 15.01 18.03 -12.35
CA ILE A 193 14.59 18.33 -13.72
C ILE A 193 14.83 17.12 -14.62
N ILE A 194 16.02 16.54 -14.58
CA ILE A 194 16.36 15.37 -15.40
C ILE A 194 15.44 14.18 -15.05
N ALA A 195 15.27 13.87 -13.77
CA ALA A 195 14.38 12.79 -13.35
C ALA A 195 12.93 13.01 -13.81
N GLY A 196 12.40 14.22 -13.66
CA GLY A 196 11.07 14.57 -14.14
C GLY A 196 10.94 14.50 -15.67
N SER A 197 11.95 14.96 -16.39
CA SER A 197 11.98 14.89 -17.87
C SER A 197 12.02 13.44 -18.35
N VAL A 198 12.85 12.59 -17.73
CA VAL A 198 12.94 11.15 -18.08
C VAL A 198 11.59 10.47 -17.85
N VAL A 199 10.95 10.70 -16.71
CA VAL A 199 9.63 10.11 -16.42
C VAL A 199 8.58 10.62 -17.41
N GLY A 200 8.59 11.92 -17.74
CA GLY A 200 7.68 12.51 -18.73
C GLY A 200 7.87 11.90 -20.12
N VAL A 201 9.10 11.82 -20.60
CA VAL A 201 9.43 11.21 -21.91
C VAL A 201 9.03 9.73 -21.94
N LEU A 202 9.36 8.95 -20.89
CA LEU A 202 8.95 7.54 -20.82
C LEU A 202 7.44 7.39 -20.82
N GLY A 203 6.69 8.27 -20.15
CA GLY A 203 5.23 8.27 -20.18
C GLY A 203 4.67 8.54 -21.58
N ILE A 204 5.19 9.54 -22.28
CA ILE A 204 4.79 9.87 -23.66
C ILE A 204 5.11 8.71 -24.61
N VAL A 205 6.32 8.16 -24.53
CA VAL A 205 6.73 7.02 -25.34
C VAL A 205 5.85 5.79 -25.06
N ALA A 206 5.50 5.53 -23.80
CA ALA A 206 4.59 4.45 -23.44
C ALA A 206 3.20 4.61 -24.08
N ILE A 207 2.65 5.83 -24.13
CA ILE A 207 1.35 6.10 -24.78
C ILE A 207 1.45 5.93 -26.28
N ILE A 208 2.52 6.46 -26.92
CA ILE A 208 2.71 6.37 -28.38
C ILE A 208 2.88 4.93 -28.83
N LEU A 209 3.71 4.16 -28.10
CA LEU A 209 3.98 2.76 -28.40
C LEU A 209 2.92 1.81 -27.86
N ALA A 210 1.86 2.33 -27.23
CA ALA A 210 0.80 1.51 -26.68
C ALA A 210 0.17 0.62 -27.75
N PRO A 211 0.05 -0.70 -27.51
CA PRO A 211 -0.64 -1.62 -28.42
C PRO A 211 -2.11 -1.24 -28.61
N ALA A 212 -2.72 -1.70 -29.70
CA ALA A 212 -4.11 -1.39 -30.03
C ALA A 212 -5.06 -1.65 -28.84
N TYR A 213 -4.94 -2.79 -28.18
CA TYR A 213 -5.79 -3.15 -27.03
C TYR A 213 -5.70 -2.16 -25.85
N VAL A 214 -4.57 -1.45 -25.68
CA VAL A 214 -4.42 -0.40 -24.65
C VAL A 214 -5.13 0.85 -25.09
N LYS A 215 -4.94 1.22 -26.36
CA LYS A 215 -5.61 2.40 -26.96
C LYS A 215 -7.12 2.20 -26.96
N ASP A 216 -7.58 1.01 -27.34
CA ASP A 216 -9.00 0.64 -27.30
C ASP A 216 -9.60 0.75 -25.89
N ARG A 217 -8.85 0.37 -24.85
CA ARG A 217 -9.29 0.57 -23.45
C ARG A 217 -9.28 2.03 -23.00
N ILE A 218 -8.27 2.81 -23.40
CA ILE A 218 -8.14 4.22 -22.98
C ILE A 218 -9.17 5.11 -23.68
N PHE A 219 -9.45 4.82 -24.96
CA PHE A 219 -10.33 5.61 -25.80
C PHE A 219 -11.65 4.92 -26.12
N ALA A 220 -11.98 3.82 -25.38
CA ALA A 220 -13.23 3.11 -25.57
C ALA A 220 -14.42 4.05 -25.33
N ASP A 221 -15.24 4.21 -26.34
CA ASP A 221 -16.57 4.74 -26.17
C ASP A 221 -17.52 3.58 -25.82
N ILE A 222 -17.83 3.47 -24.53
CA ILE A 222 -18.68 2.38 -24.02
C ILE A 222 -20.09 2.39 -24.63
N TRP A 223 -20.51 3.53 -25.17
CA TRP A 223 -21.82 3.67 -25.80
C TRP A 223 -21.83 3.22 -27.26
N SER A 224 -20.68 3.19 -27.92
CA SER A 224 -20.57 2.69 -29.31
C SER A 224 -20.52 1.16 -29.37
N ASP A 225 -19.99 0.49 -28.31
CA ASP A 225 -19.91 -0.97 -28.22
C ASP A 225 -20.18 -1.47 -26.78
N PRO A 226 -21.43 -1.34 -26.34
CA PRO A 226 -21.80 -1.63 -24.96
C PRO A 226 -21.78 -3.11 -24.60
N ASP A 227 -21.80 -4.01 -25.60
CA ASP A 227 -21.87 -5.47 -25.40
C ASP A 227 -20.49 -6.16 -25.53
N ALA A 228 -19.43 -5.43 -25.94
CA ALA A 228 -18.07 -5.97 -26.04
C ALA A 228 -17.12 -5.24 -25.07
N ASN A 229 -16.35 -4.27 -25.55
CA ASN A 229 -15.32 -3.61 -24.73
C ASN A 229 -15.88 -2.77 -23.57
N GLY A 230 -17.11 -2.26 -23.68
CA GLY A 230 -17.81 -1.49 -22.66
C GLY A 230 -18.73 -2.28 -21.73
N TYR A 231 -18.88 -3.60 -21.90
CA TYR A 231 -19.89 -4.41 -21.25
C TYR A 231 -19.94 -4.24 -19.72
N GLN A 232 -18.80 -4.45 -19.02
CA GLN A 232 -18.76 -4.34 -17.57
C GLN A 232 -19.07 -2.92 -17.06
N GLN A 233 -18.54 -1.90 -17.72
CA GLN A 233 -18.78 -0.49 -17.34
C GLN A 233 -20.24 -0.08 -17.60
N THR A 234 -20.81 -0.47 -18.74
CA THR A 234 -22.21 -0.20 -19.05
C THR A 234 -23.14 -0.84 -18.04
N LYS A 235 -22.92 -2.13 -17.71
CA LYS A 235 -23.70 -2.83 -16.68
C LYS A 235 -23.54 -2.19 -15.30
N ALA A 236 -22.32 -1.77 -14.94
CA ALA A 236 -22.06 -1.07 -13.70
C ALA A 236 -22.81 0.26 -13.59
N LEU A 237 -22.83 1.07 -14.66
CA LEU A 237 -23.59 2.33 -14.68
C LEU A 237 -25.10 2.12 -14.57
N ILE A 238 -25.64 1.12 -15.29
CA ILE A 238 -27.06 0.76 -15.19
C ILE A 238 -27.38 0.34 -13.75
N ALA A 239 -26.58 -0.51 -13.15
CA ALA A 239 -26.77 -0.99 -11.79
C ALA A 239 -26.74 0.14 -10.75
N ILE A 240 -25.79 1.07 -10.86
CA ILE A 240 -25.73 2.26 -9.98
C ILE A 240 -27.01 3.11 -10.14
N ALA A 241 -27.47 3.32 -11.37
CA ALA A 241 -28.65 4.11 -11.65
C ALA A 241 -29.94 3.43 -11.12
N GLU A 242 -30.07 2.13 -11.32
CA GLU A 242 -31.24 1.36 -10.87
C GLU A 242 -31.26 1.16 -9.34
N GLY A 243 -30.10 1.04 -8.70
CA GLY A 243 -29.99 0.95 -7.26
C GLY A 243 -30.44 2.23 -6.53
N GLY A 244 -30.23 3.39 -7.13
CA GLY A 244 -30.60 4.68 -6.55
C GLY A 244 -29.96 4.89 -5.18
N TRP A 245 -30.63 5.62 -4.29
CA TRP A 245 -30.11 5.94 -2.95
C TRP A 245 -30.16 4.78 -1.95
N LEU A 246 -31.20 3.93 -2.02
CA LEU A 246 -31.50 2.91 -1.01
C LEU A 246 -31.25 1.47 -1.48
N GLY A 247 -30.96 1.26 -2.77
CA GLY A 247 -30.72 -0.05 -3.36
C GLY A 247 -32.00 -0.83 -3.66
N LYS A 248 -31.86 -1.89 -4.47
CA LYS A 248 -32.94 -2.84 -4.79
C LYS A 248 -33.24 -3.82 -3.65
N GLY A 249 -32.32 -3.91 -2.71
CA GLY A 249 -32.31 -4.87 -1.61
C GLY A 249 -31.27 -5.98 -1.79
N PRO A 250 -30.76 -6.53 -0.68
CA PRO A 250 -29.75 -7.59 -0.69
C PRO A 250 -30.20 -8.80 -1.53
N GLY A 251 -29.33 -9.29 -2.40
CA GLY A 251 -29.56 -10.42 -3.28
C GLY A 251 -30.53 -10.18 -4.44
N LYS A 252 -30.94 -8.94 -4.71
CA LYS A 252 -31.87 -8.58 -5.78
C LYS A 252 -31.22 -7.84 -6.94
N GLY A 253 -29.91 -7.69 -6.90
CA GLY A 253 -29.13 -7.11 -7.99
C GLY A 253 -29.01 -8.08 -9.17
N PHE A 254 -28.74 -7.55 -10.37
CA PHE A 254 -28.46 -8.36 -11.57
C PHE A 254 -26.95 -8.44 -11.86
N LEU A 255 -26.11 -7.60 -11.21
CA LEU A 255 -24.69 -7.60 -11.47
C LEU A 255 -23.99 -8.93 -11.15
N HIS A 256 -24.62 -9.81 -10.36
CA HIS A 256 -24.10 -11.15 -10.10
C HIS A 256 -23.94 -12.01 -11.36
N GLU A 257 -24.61 -11.66 -12.46
CA GLU A 257 -24.45 -12.31 -13.77
C GLU A 257 -23.21 -11.80 -14.54
N VAL A 258 -22.59 -10.69 -14.08
CA VAL A 258 -21.44 -10.06 -14.74
C VAL A 258 -20.14 -10.61 -14.14
N PHE A 259 -19.17 -10.94 -14.99
CA PHE A 259 -17.86 -11.44 -14.54
C PHE A 259 -17.18 -10.46 -13.57
N ALA A 260 -16.59 -10.99 -12.49
CA ALA A 260 -15.85 -10.25 -11.47
C ALA A 260 -16.64 -9.14 -10.75
N TYR A 261 -17.97 -9.30 -10.62
CA TYR A 261 -18.83 -8.36 -9.90
C TYR A 261 -18.44 -8.19 -8.41
N GLU A 262 -17.88 -9.23 -7.80
CA GLU A 262 -17.44 -9.25 -6.41
C GLU A 262 -16.12 -8.49 -6.19
N SER A 263 -15.34 -8.24 -7.24
CA SER A 263 -14.01 -7.65 -7.13
C SER A 263 -13.87 -6.35 -7.91
N ASP A 264 -14.06 -6.40 -9.21
CA ASP A 264 -13.64 -5.34 -10.13
C ASP A 264 -14.64 -4.20 -10.22
N ILE A 265 -15.95 -4.50 -10.06
CA ILE A 265 -17.05 -3.54 -10.07
C ILE A 265 -17.84 -3.54 -8.77
N VAL A 266 -17.20 -3.94 -7.67
CA VAL A 266 -17.84 -4.09 -6.35
C VAL A 266 -18.53 -2.82 -5.87
N PHE A 267 -18.04 -1.63 -6.22
CA PHE A 267 -18.70 -0.36 -5.91
C PHE A 267 -20.10 -0.27 -6.55
N ALA A 268 -20.22 -0.69 -7.81
CA ALA A 268 -21.49 -0.72 -8.51
C ALA A 268 -22.43 -1.79 -7.92
N THR A 269 -21.90 -2.95 -7.55
CA THR A 269 -22.68 -4.04 -6.94
C THR A 269 -23.28 -3.63 -5.58
N ILE A 270 -22.48 -2.95 -4.74
CA ILE A 270 -22.97 -2.37 -3.47
C ILE A 270 -24.01 -1.30 -3.76
N SER A 271 -23.76 -0.43 -4.75
CA SER A 271 -24.72 0.63 -5.12
C SER A 271 -26.05 0.06 -5.61
N GLU A 272 -26.03 -1.06 -6.35
CA GLU A 272 -27.24 -1.71 -6.83
C GLU A 272 -28.07 -2.32 -5.69
N GLU A 273 -27.45 -3.14 -4.84
CA GLU A 273 -28.18 -3.91 -3.83
C GLU A 273 -28.45 -3.10 -2.56
N TRP A 274 -27.47 -2.34 -2.08
CA TRP A 274 -27.54 -1.60 -0.82
C TRP A 274 -27.78 -0.10 -0.99
N GLY A 275 -27.65 0.38 -2.21
CA GLY A 275 -27.83 1.78 -2.57
C GLY A 275 -26.56 2.62 -2.48
N LEU A 276 -26.60 3.75 -3.18
CA LEU A 276 -25.50 4.69 -3.25
C LEU A 276 -25.10 5.24 -1.87
N LEU A 277 -26.05 5.34 -0.93
CA LEU A 277 -25.77 5.80 0.43
C LEU A 277 -24.77 4.89 1.14
N PHE A 278 -24.95 3.57 1.11
CA PHE A 278 -24.02 2.61 1.72
C PHE A 278 -22.69 2.53 0.97
N ALA A 279 -22.71 2.63 -0.37
CA ALA A 279 -21.50 2.70 -1.16
C ALA A 279 -20.64 3.92 -0.78
N ILE A 280 -21.25 5.11 -0.65
CA ILE A 280 -20.56 6.32 -0.20
C ILE A 280 -20.06 6.19 1.23
N MET A 281 -20.86 5.63 2.16
CA MET A 281 -20.40 5.40 3.54
C MET A 281 -19.18 4.50 3.59
N THR A 282 -19.11 3.46 2.76
CA THR A 282 -17.95 2.57 2.65
C THR A 282 -16.69 3.36 2.19
N VAL A 283 -16.85 4.20 1.18
CA VAL A 283 -15.79 5.07 0.69
C VAL A 283 -15.32 6.06 1.77
N ILE A 284 -16.25 6.65 2.53
CA ILE A 284 -15.90 7.55 3.64
C ILE A 284 -15.07 6.84 4.70
N VAL A 285 -15.42 5.60 5.10
CA VAL A 285 -14.63 4.83 6.08
C VAL A 285 -13.22 4.55 5.55
N LEU A 286 -13.07 4.22 4.26
CA LEU A 286 -11.75 4.06 3.61
C LEU A 286 -10.95 5.38 3.63
N ILE A 287 -11.59 6.49 3.27
CA ILE A 287 -10.95 7.82 3.30
C ILE A 287 -10.51 8.17 4.72
N LEU A 288 -11.35 7.95 5.73
CA LEU A 288 -11.00 8.21 7.13
C LEU A 288 -9.79 7.38 7.58
N MET A 289 -9.73 6.10 7.18
CA MET A 289 -8.57 5.25 7.46
C MET A 289 -7.29 5.80 6.83
N ILE A 290 -7.35 6.25 5.57
CA ILE A 290 -6.22 6.82 4.83
C ILE A 290 -5.83 8.20 5.39
N ALA A 291 -6.79 9.00 5.85
CA ALA A 291 -6.55 10.34 6.37
C ALA A 291 -6.03 10.38 7.81
N MET A 292 -6.16 9.29 8.57
CA MET A 292 -5.71 9.24 9.97
C MET A 292 -4.25 9.69 10.21
N PRO A 293 -3.29 9.40 9.33
CA PRO A 293 -1.93 9.91 9.46
C PRO A 293 -1.80 11.44 9.42
N LEU A 294 -2.77 12.14 8.85
CA LEU A 294 -2.81 13.61 8.88
C LEU A 294 -3.11 14.12 10.30
N VAL A 295 -3.94 13.40 11.04
CA VAL A 295 -4.28 13.71 12.44
C VAL A 295 -3.16 13.28 13.40
N ASN A 296 -2.53 12.14 13.12
CA ASN A 296 -1.47 11.55 13.94
C ASN A 296 -0.22 11.31 13.09
N PRO A 297 0.53 12.37 12.74
CA PRO A 297 1.64 12.25 11.80
C PRO A 297 2.75 11.34 12.35
N PRO A 298 3.36 10.52 11.49
CA PRO A 298 4.50 9.69 11.86
C PRO A 298 5.69 10.51 12.33
N ARG A 299 6.37 10.06 13.39
CA ARG A 299 7.49 10.81 14.01
C ARG A 299 8.84 10.58 13.36
N SER A 300 8.99 9.61 12.48
CA SER A 300 10.27 9.31 11.81
C SER A 300 10.12 9.29 10.30
N TYR A 301 11.20 9.60 9.60
CA TYR A 301 11.24 9.56 8.13
C TYR A 301 10.91 8.18 7.56
N TYR A 302 11.34 7.11 8.23
CA TYR A 302 10.99 5.74 7.87
C TYR A 302 9.47 5.52 7.91
N HIS A 303 8.85 5.81 9.05
CA HIS A 303 7.39 5.63 9.20
C HIS A 303 6.60 6.60 8.31
N GLY A 304 7.10 7.82 8.10
CA GLY A 304 6.49 8.80 7.20
C GLY A 304 6.44 8.31 5.76
N THR A 305 7.55 7.76 5.25
CA THR A 305 7.62 7.22 3.90
C THR A 305 6.77 5.97 3.75
N MET A 306 6.83 5.07 4.74
CA MET A 306 6.00 3.87 4.75
C MET A 306 4.52 4.23 4.73
N CYS A 307 4.12 5.20 5.53
CA CYS A 307 2.76 5.72 5.57
C CYS A 307 2.31 6.29 4.21
N ALA A 308 3.14 7.13 3.59
CA ALA A 308 2.82 7.72 2.29
C ALA A 308 2.65 6.67 1.19
N GLY A 309 3.53 5.67 1.15
CA GLY A 309 3.44 4.59 0.18
C GLY A 309 2.16 3.76 0.34
N VAL A 310 1.77 3.43 1.59
CA VAL A 310 0.53 2.69 1.87
C VAL A 310 -0.70 3.53 1.52
N CYS A 311 -0.73 4.79 1.95
CA CYS A 311 -1.85 5.69 1.65
C CYS A 311 -2.02 5.89 0.14
N ALA A 312 -0.91 6.06 -0.60
CA ALA A 312 -0.95 6.19 -2.06
C ALA A 312 -1.50 4.94 -2.74
N ALA A 313 -1.10 3.74 -2.27
CA ALA A 313 -1.63 2.49 -2.80
C ALA A 313 -3.13 2.36 -2.60
N PHE A 314 -3.62 2.57 -1.37
CA PHE A 314 -5.05 2.47 -1.06
C PHE A 314 -5.87 3.53 -1.80
N THR A 315 -5.39 4.77 -1.87
CA THR A 315 -6.06 5.84 -2.61
C THR A 315 -6.16 5.50 -4.09
N MET A 316 -5.07 5.01 -4.69
CA MET A 316 -5.05 4.67 -6.10
C MET A 316 -5.97 3.49 -6.42
N GLN A 317 -5.93 2.40 -5.63
CA GLN A 317 -6.81 1.25 -5.82
C GLN A 317 -8.28 1.62 -5.69
N MET A 318 -8.64 2.40 -4.66
CA MET A 318 -10.00 2.90 -4.47
C MET A 318 -10.45 3.78 -5.64
N ALA A 319 -9.61 4.72 -6.08
CA ALA A 319 -9.92 5.61 -7.18
C ALA A 319 -10.10 4.86 -8.51
N LEU A 320 -9.23 3.89 -8.80
CA LEU A 320 -9.29 3.09 -10.03
C LEU A 320 -10.58 2.25 -10.10
N ASN A 321 -11.02 1.67 -9.00
CA ASN A 321 -12.26 0.91 -8.97
C ASN A 321 -13.50 1.80 -9.12
N ILE A 322 -13.60 2.84 -8.29
CA ILE A 322 -14.78 3.72 -8.27
C ILE A 322 -14.92 4.48 -9.59
N PHE A 323 -13.85 5.17 -10.02
CA PHE A 323 -13.89 5.97 -11.24
C PHE A 323 -13.97 5.10 -12.50
N GLY A 324 -13.38 3.88 -12.46
CA GLY A 324 -13.53 2.89 -13.52
C GLY A 324 -14.98 2.40 -13.64
N SER A 325 -15.63 2.06 -12.52
CA SER A 325 -17.05 1.65 -12.49
C SER A 325 -17.99 2.77 -12.90
N CYS A 326 -17.64 4.04 -12.63
CA CYS A 326 -18.41 5.21 -13.03
C CYS A 326 -18.07 5.73 -14.44
N ASN A 327 -17.25 5.02 -15.21
CA ASN A 327 -16.78 5.44 -16.55
C ASN A 327 -16.11 6.82 -16.60
N MET A 328 -15.48 7.25 -15.49
CA MET A 328 -14.70 8.49 -15.45
C MET A 328 -13.25 8.29 -15.94
N ILE A 329 -12.76 7.06 -15.83
CA ILE A 329 -11.45 6.62 -16.31
C ILE A 329 -11.60 5.26 -17.00
N PRO A 330 -10.62 4.84 -17.81
CA PRO A 330 -10.61 3.49 -18.39
C PRO A 330 -10.74 2.41 -17.32
N PHE A 331 -11.53 1.38 -17.58
CA PHE A 331 -11.74 0.28 -16.66
C PHE A 331 -10.48 -0.56 -16.50
N THR A 332 -10.07 -0.79 -15.27
CA THR A 332 -8.78 -1.42 -14.96
C THR A 332 -8.88 -2.76 -14.21
N GLY A 333 -10.05 -3.08 -13.64
CA GLY A 333 -10.23 -4.31 -12.88
C GLY A 333 -9.44 -4.36 -11.55
N VAL A 334 -9.19 -3.21 -10.93
CA VAL A 334 -8.47 -3.15 -9.64
C VAL A 334 -9.45 -3.25 -8.48
N PRO A 335 -9.21 -4.15 -7.50
CA PRO A 335 -10.12 -4.32 -6.37
C PRO A 335 -10.04 -3.15 -5.38
N ILE A 336 -11.17 -2.83 -4.73
CA ILE A 336 -11.20 -1.91 -3.57
C ILE A 336 -10.58 -2.60 -2.37
N PRO A 337 -9.63 -1.95 -1.67
CA PRO A 337 -9.04 -2.51 -0.46
C PRO A 337 -10.10 -2.88 0.59
N PHE A 338 -9.99 -4.05 1.18
CA PHE A 338 -10.87 -4.63 2.21
C PHE A 338 -12.28 -5.00 1.77
N ILE A 339 -12.81 -4.48 0.69
CA ILE A 339 -14.21 -4.66 0.29
C ILE A 339 -14.35 -5.71 -0.80
N SER A 340 -13.48 -5.67 -1.81
CA SER A 340 -13.52 -6.62 -2.91
C SER A 340 -13.16 -8.04 -2.47
N SER A 341 -13.85 -9.01 -3.03
CA SER A 341 -13.46 -10.41 -2.95
C SER A 341 -12.13 -10.62 -3.69
N GLY A 342 -11.15 -11.21 -3.01
CA GLY A 342 -9.83 -11.47 -3.59
C GLY A 342 -8.85 -11.98 -2.54
N GLY A 343 -8.45 -13.25 -2.61
CA GLY A 343 -7.64 -13.89 -1.59
C GLY A 343 -6.33 -13.16 -1.29
N SER A 344 -5.46 -13.00 -2.29
CA SER A 344 -4.16 -12.35 -2.13
C SER A 344 -4.28 -10.85 -1.91
N SER A 345 -5.19 -10.17 -2.62
CA SER A 345 -5.39 -8.72 -2.51
C SER A 345 -5.86 -8.33 -1.12
N LEU A 346 -6.80 -9.08 -0.53
CA LEU A 346 -7.32 -8.83 0.82
C LEU A 346 -6.24 -9.06 1.89
N MET A 347 -5.45 -10.13 1.77
CA MET A 347 -4.32 -10.39 2.68
C MET A 347 -3.25 -9.30 2.61
N VAL A 348 -2.92 -8.83 1.41
CA VAL A 348 -1.96 -7.74 1.21
C VAL A 348 -2.50 -6.42 1.75
N SER A 349 -3.79 -6.14 1.54
CA SER A 349 -4.46 -4.98 2.14
C SER A 349 -4.38 -5.02 3.66
N GLY A 350 -4.61 -6.18 4.28
CA GLY A 350 -4.42 -6.38 5.71
C GLY A 350 -2.98 -6.09 6.15
N LEU A 351 -1.99 -6.65 5.45
CA LEU A 351 -0.57 -6.42 5.75
C LEU A 351 -0.21 -4.93 5.68
N MET A 352 -0.64 -4.23 4.62
CA MET A 352 -0.41 -2.81 4.43
C MET A 352 -1.13 -1.95 5.48
N ALA A 353 -2.33 -2.33 5.91
CA ALA A 353 -3.01 -1.67 7.01
C ALA A 353 -2.25 -1.84 8.34
N GLY A 354 -1.69 -3.01 8.58
CA GLY A 354 -0.79 -3.23 9.72
C GLY A 354 0.44 -2.32 9.70
N MET A 355 1.02 -2.08 8.52
CA MET A 355 2.09 -1.11 8.33
C MET A 355 1.61 0.32 8.66
N LEU A 356 0.39 0.69 8.24
CA LEU A 356 -0.20 2.00 8.54
C LEU A 356 -0.39 2.21 10.06
N ILE A 357 -0.89 1.20 10.76
CA ILE A 357 -1.02 1.22 12.22
C ILE A 357 0.36 1.34 12.89
N ALA A 358 1.37 0.62 12.38
CA ALA A 358 2.73 0.70 12.90
C ALA A 358 3.32 2.09 12.78
N CYS A 359 2.99 2.84 11.72
CA CYS A 359 3.42 4.23 11.54
C CYS A 359 2.90 5.18 12.62
N GLN A 360 1.72 4.91 13.16
CA GLN A 360 1.05 5.77 14.13
C GLN A 360 1.29 5.34 15.59
N SER A 361 1.84 4.17 15.80
CA SER A 361 2.16 3.66 17.13
C SER A 361 3.22 4.54 17.79
N PRO A 362 3.10 4.84 19.10
CA PRO A 362 4.15 5.55 19.81
C PRO A 362 5.44 4.74 19.73
N VAL A 363 6.45 5.32 19.11
CA VAL A 363 7.81 4.78 19.18
C VAL A 363 8.20 4.89 20.64
N PHE A 364 8.36 3.77 21.33
CA PHE A 364 9.07 3.76 22.61
C PHE A 364 10.51 4.15 22.27
N VAL A 365 10.81 5.44 22.37
CA VAL A 365 12.18 5.90 22.50
C VAL A 365 12.65 5.27 23.80
N GLN A 366 13.43 4.19 23.73
CA GLN A 366 14.30 3.86 24.82
C GLN A 366 15.15 5.11 25.02
N THR A 367 14.74 5.97 25.93
CA THR A 367 15.64 6.96 26.51
C THR A 367 16.81 6.13 26.99
N ASN A 368 17.94 6.22 26.29
CA ASN A 368 19.19 5.79 26.85
C ASN A 368 19.22 6.50 28.20
N LYS A 369 18.99 5.77 29.29
CA LYS A 369 19.22 6.30 30.63
C LYS A 369 20.61 6.91 30.52
N PRO A 370 20.80 8.20 30.81
CA PRO A 370 22.10 8.82 30.72
C PRO A 370 23.03 7.88 31.49
N LYS A 371 24.07 7.36 30.82
CA LYS A 371 25.06 6.54 31.50
C LYS A 371 25.44 7.33 32.73
N LYS A 372 25.12 6.85 33.95
CA LYS A 372 25.53 7.49 35.18
C LYS A 372 27.00 7.83 34.98
N LYS A 373 27.32 9.12 34.86
CA LYS A 373 28.70 9.57 34.83
C LYS A 373 29.34 8.92 36.03
N LYS A 374 30.36 8.09 35.84
CA LYS A 374 31.15 7.57 36.94
C LYS A 374 31.48 8.79 37.82
N PRO A 375 31.30 8.73 39.15
CA PRO A 375 31.66 9.83 40.01
C PRO A 375 33.10 10.20 39.65
N VAL A 376 33.31 11.46 39.33
CA VAL A 376 34.65 12.01 39.05
C VAL A 376 35.42 11.79 40.35
N GLN A 377 36.41 10.94 40.34
CA GLN A 377 37.28 10.80 41.49
C GLN A 377 37.87 12.16 41.77
N PRO A 378 37.83 12.66 43.05
CA PRO A 378 38.43 13.94 43.41
C PRO A 378 39.90 13.92 42.99
N VAL A 379 40.29 14.86 42.16
CA VAL A 379 41.66 15.06 41.75
C VAL A 379 42.42 15.46 43.01
N ASN A 380 43.29 14.60 43.53
CA ASN A 380 44.19 14.91 44.61
C ASN A 380 45.19 15.95 44.11
N TYR A 381 44.93 17.21 44.39
CA TYR A 381 45.95 18.24 44.19
C TYR A 381 47.07 18.03 45.21
N PRO A 382 48.37 17.96 44.80
CA PRO A 382 49.47 17.88 45.73
C PRO A 382 49.45 19.15 46.58
N GLN A 383 49.42 19.02 47.91
CA GLN A 383 49.51 20.13 48.84
C GLN A 383 50.81 20.93 48.53
N GLN A 384 50.63 22.13 48.06
CA GLN A 384 51.79 23.07 48.00
C GLN A 384 52.35 23.27 49.39
N GLN A 385 53.58 22.79 49.59
CA GLN A 385 54.33 23.09 50.80
C GLN A 385 54.52 24.59 50.87
N TYR A 386 54.02 25.21 51.95
CA TYR A 386 54.20 26.61 52.26
C TYR A 386 55.66 26.80 52.65
N ILE A 387 56.46 27.49 51.81
CA ILE A 387 57.81 27.91 52.08
C ILE A 387 57.72 29.34 52.69
N PRO A 388 58.05 29.56 54.00
CA PRO A 388 58.03 30.87 54.58
C PRO A 388 59.16 31.72 53.95
N ARG A 389 58.83 32.92 53.50
CA ARG A 389 59.79 33.94 53.08
C ARG A 389 60.66 34.34 54.25
N ARG A 390 61.99 34.15 54.13
CA ARG A 390 62.98 34.77 55.02
C ARG A 390 62.96 36.28 54.75
N GLU A 391 62.59 37.06 55.75
CA GLU A 391 62.88 38.51 55.78
C GLU A 391 64.36 38.71 55.99
N SER A 392 65.03 39.39 55.05
CA SER A 392 66.41 39.89 55.19
C SER A 392 66.35 41.29 55.68
N TYR A 393 66.99 41.57 56.86
CA TYR A 393 67.31 42.85 57.33
C TYR A 393 68.40 43.51 56.48
#